data_8783c1cb201047fc81beb76ed6f74a9c
#
_entry.id   8783c1cb201047fc81beb76ed6f74a9c
#
_cell.length_a   1.000
_cell.length_b   1.000
_cell.length_c   1.000
_cell.angle_alpha   90.00
_cell.angle_beta   90.00
_cell.angle_gamma   90.00
#
_symmetry.space_group_name_H-M   'P 1'
#
loop_
_entity.id
_entity.type
_entity.pdbx_description
1 polymer ?
#
loop_
_entity_poly.entity_id
_entity_poly.type
_entity_poly.pdbx_seq_one_letter_code
_entity_poly.pdbx_strand_id
1 'polypeptide(L)'
;IAIPLAVYLRYHEKLADWVLQIAGIFQTIPSLALLGLFIPLMGIGTLPALTALVIYAIFPILQNTITGLKGIDPSLQEAGIAFGMTRWERLKKFEIPLAMPVMMSGIRTAAVLIIGTATLAALIGAGGLGSFILLGIDRNNTSLILIGALSSAVLAIAFNFLLKVMEKAKLRTIFSGFALVTILLGLSYSPALLAQKEKENLVIAGKLGPEPEILMNMYKLLIEENTDM
;
A
#
# COMPACT_ATOMS: atom_id res chain seq x y z
N ILE A 1 0.44 -2.64 12.35
CA ILE A 1 1.79 -2.47 12.93
C ILE A 1 1.97 -1.01 13.38
N ALA A 2 1.81 0.02 12.55
CA ALA A 2 2.11 1.42 12.89
C ALA A 2 1.29 1.96 14.07
N ILE A 3 -0.01 1.74 14.12
CA ILE A 3 -0.88 2.26 15.19
C ILE A 3 -0.53 1.67 16.57
N PRO A 4 -0.44 0.34 16.76
CA PRO A 4 0.00 -0.23 18.05
C PRO A 4 1.38 0.26 18.47
N LEU A 5 2.31 0.37 17.52
CA LEU A 5 3.66 0.90 17.78
C LEU A 5 3.59 2.36 18.24
N ALA A 6 2.80 3.21 17.60
CA ALA A 6 2.60 4.60 18.00
C ALA A 6 2.01 4.73 19.42
N VAL A 7 1.04 3.88 19.77
CA VAL A 7 0.45 3.83 21.12
C VAL A 7 1.50 3.47 22.17
N TYR A 8 2.41 2.57 21.85
CA TYR A 8 3.53 2.22 22.75
C TYR A 8 4.53 3.38 22.86
N LEU A 9 4.92 3.95 21.73
CA LEU A 9 5.96 4.98 21.63
C LEU A 9 5.56 6.31 22.27
N ARG A 10 4.27 6.63 22.38
CA ARG A 10 3.81 7.89 22.98
C ARG A 10 4.29 8.11 24.42
N TYR A 11 4.57 7.02 25.14
CA TYR A 11 5.09 7.08 26.51
C TYR A 11 6.62 7.15 26.59
N HIS A 12 7.32 7.04 25.43
CA HIS A 12 8.78 6.98 25.33
C HIS A 12 9.27 7.99 24.30
N GLU A 13 9.32 9.28 24.67
CA GLU A 13 9.61 10.36 23.71
C GLU A 13 10.87 10.16 22.91
N LYS A 14 12.00 9.89 23.58
CA LYS A 14 13.28 9.66 22.91
C LYS A 14 13.21 8.49 21.90
N LEU A 15 12.51 7.44 22.26
CA LEU A 15 12.35 6.28 21.38
C LEU A 15 11.42 6.61 20.21
N ALA A 16 10.37 7.40 20.46
CA ALA A 16 9.47 7.87 19.42
C ALA A 16 10.20 8.71 18.38
N ASP A 17 11.05 9.64 18.83
CA ASP A 17 11.83 10.50 17.95
C ASP A 17 12.82 9.68 17.09
N TRP A 18 13.53 8.71 17.69
CA TRP A 18 14.41 7.82 16.96
C TRP A 18 13.67 6.99 15.91
N VAL A 19 12.55 6.38 16.29
CA VAL A 19 11.76 5.57 15.37
C VAL A 19 11.17 6.42 14.24
N LEU A 20 10.69 7.62 14.55
CA LEU A 20 10.19 8.57 13.53
C LEU A 20 11.31 9.03 12.58
N GLN A 21 12.52 9.29 13.10
CA GLN A 21 13.65 9.65 12.25
C GLN A 21 14.02 8.50 11.31
N ILE A 22 14.12 7.27 11.81
CA ILE A 22 14.42 6.10 10.98
C ILE A 22 13.33 5.89 9.93
N ALA A 23 12.06 5.95 10.32
CA ALA A 23 10.94 5.79 9.39
C ALA A 23 10.91 6.94 8.35
N GLY A 24 11.27 8.16 8.75
CA GLY A 24 11.42 9.32 7.88
C GLY A 24 12.54 9.15 6.86
N ILE A 25 13.69 8.61 7.28
CA ILE A 25 14.81 8.31 6.37
C ILE A 25 14.35 7.33 5.26
N PHE A 26 13.63 6.27 5.62
CA PHE A 26 13.10 5.34 4.61
C PHE A 26 12.18 6.03 3.60
N GLN A 27 11.44 7.06 4.02
CA GLN A 27 10.56 7.80 3.13
C GLN A 27 11.32 8.75 2.18
N THR A 28 12.57 9.14 2.51
CA THR A 28 13.41 9.95 1.64
C THR A 28 14.10 9.13 0.54
N ILE A 29 14.22 7.83 0.72
CA ILE A 29 14.77 6.94 -0.31
C ILE A 29 13.83 6.95 -1.51
N PRO A 30 14.29 7.19 -2.74
CA PRO A 30 13.44 7.10 -3.93
C PRO A 30 12.76 5.73 -4.03
N SER A 31 11.45 5.72 -4.31
CA SER A 31 10.67 4.47 -4.34
C SER A 31 11.25 3.43 -5.30
N LEU A 32 11.73 3.87 -6.47
CA LEU A 32 12.38 3.00 -7.44
C LEU A 32 13.67 2.38 -6.90
N ALA A 33 14.46 3.14 -6.13
CA ALA A 33 15.68 2.63 -5.50
C ALA A 33 15.34 1.59 -4.41
N LEU A 34 14.30 1.84 -3.60
CA LEU A 34 13.86 0.90 -2.58
C LEU A 34 13.34 -0.40 -3.20
N LEU A 35 12.55 -0.30 -4.30
CA LEU A 35 12.12 -1.45 -5.07
C LEU A 35 13.31 -2.25 -5.59
N GLY A 36 14.31 -1.58 -6.20
CA GLY A 36 15.52 -2.21 -6.71
C GLY A 36 16.34 -2.92 -5.63
N LEU A 37 16.37 -2.36 -4.41
CA LEU A 37 17.08 -2.96 -3.27
C LEU A 37 16.45 -4.28 -2.81
N PHE A 38 15.13 -4.44 -2.94
CA PHE A 38 14.44 -5.65 -2.54
C PHE A 38 14.45 -6.77 -3.59
N ILE A 39 14.72 -6.47 -4.86
CA ILE A 39 14.79 -7.49 -5.94
C ILE A 39 15.80 -8.61 -5.61
N PRO A 40 17.05 -8.35 -5.22
CA PRO A 40 18.00 -9.41 -4.89
C PRO A 40 17.60 -10.30 -3.72
N LEU A 41 16.77 -9.77 -2.81
CA LEU A 41 16.34 -10.47 -1.58
C LEU A 41 15.04 -11.24 -1.76
N MET A 42 14.11 -10.73 -2.59
CA MET A 42 12.74 -11.21 -2.68
C MET A 42 12.32 -11.61 -4.10
N GLY A 43 13.20 -11.44 -5.09
CA GLY A 43 12.87 -11.65 -6.50
C GLY A 43 12.12 -10.48 -7.13
N ILE A 44 11.65 -10.68 -8.36
CA ILE A 44 10.85 -9.72 -9.12
C ILE A 44 9.36 -10.00 -8.89
N GLY A 45 8.52 -8.96 -8.83
CA GLY A 45 7.07 -9.12 -8.76
C GLY A 45 6.41 -8.43 -7.58
N THR A 46 5.32 -9.00 -7.10
CA THR A 46 4.43 -8.36 -6.10
C THR A 46 5.01 -8.30 -4.69
N LEU A 47 5.85 -9.26 -4.30
CA LEU A 47 6.37 -9.33 -2.93
C LEU A 47 7.28 -8.14 -2.56
N PRO A 48 8.34 -7.81 -3.34
CA PRO A 48 9.16 -6.63 -3.08
C PRO A 48 8.36 -5.33 -3.19
N ALA A 49 7.40 -5.26 -4.13
CA ALA A 49 6.51 -4.12 -4.27
C ALA A 49 5.69 -3.87 -3.00
N LEU A 50 5.01 -4.88 -2.49
CA LEU A 50 4.22 -4.79 -1.26
C LEU A 50 5.08 -4.40 -0.05
N THR A 51 6.28 -4.97 0.06
CA THR A 51 7.21 -4.65 1.16
C THR A 51 7.60 -3.18 1.13
N ALA A 52 7.98 -2.64 -0.02
CA ALA A 52 8.30 -1.23 -0.19
C ALA A 52 7.10 -0.33 0.15
N LEU A 53 5.90 -0.64 -0.36
CA LEU A 53 4.69 0.12 -0.09
C LEU A 53 4.32 0.14 1.40
N VAL A 54 4.48 -0.99 2.11
CA VAL A 54 4.27 -1.08 3.57
C VAL A 54 5.25 -0.16 4.29
N ILE A 55 6.53 -0.15 3.92
CA ILE A 55 7.54 0.73 4.54
C ILE A 55 7.15 2.20 4.35
N TYR A 56 6.74 2.60 3.15
CA TYR A 56 6.30 3.98 2.89
C TYR A 56 5.05 4.37 3.67
N ALA A 57 4.15 3.43 3.94
CA ALA A 57 2.94 3.67 4.71
C ALA A 57 3.20 3.91 6.20
N ILE A 58 4.26 3.30 6.76
CA ILE A 58 4.51 3.31 8.20
C ILE A 58 4.71 4.73 8.74
N PHE A 59 5.53 5.55 8.09
CA PHE A 59 5.88 6.87 8.60
C PHE A 59 4.68 7.80 8.78
N PRO A 60 3.84 8.09 7.76
CA PRO A 60 2.74 9.02 7.93
C PRO A 60 1.68 8.52 8.92
N ILE A 61 1.45 7.21 8.98
CA ILE A 61 0.52 6.63 9.96
C ILE A 61 1.08 6.76 11.38
N LEU A 62 2.35 6.41 11.56
CA LEU A 62 3.03 6.47 12.85
C LEU A 62 3.08 7.91 13.39
N GLN A 63 3.56 8.84 12.57
CA GLN A 63 3.71 10.24 12.92
C GLN A 63 2.37 10.87 13.31
N ASN A 64 1.34 10.72 12.48
CA ASN A 64 0.03 11.30 12.77
C ASN A 64 -0.64 10.63 13.97
N THR A 65 -0.42 9.33 14.20
CA THR A 65 -0.95 8.66 15.38
C THR A 65 -0.29 9.19 16.67
N ILE A 66 1.04 9.34 16.68
CA ILE A 66 1.75 9.91 17.83
C ILE A 66 1.32 11.36 18.05
N THR A 67 1.26 12.17 16.99
CA THR A 67 0.82 13.57 17.07
C THR A 67 -0.61 13.69 17.60
N GLY A 68 -1.53 12.87 17.08
CA GLY A 68 -2.92 12.87 17.54
C GLY A 68 -3.07 12.49 19.01
N LEU A 69 -2.29 11.49 19.47
CA LEU A 69 -2.33 11.07 20.87
C LEU A 69 -1.63 12.05 21.83
N LYS A 70 -0.54 12.70 21.39
CA LYS A 70 0.16 13.74 22.16
C LYS A 70 -0.63 15.07 22.20
N GLY A 71 -1.44 15.34 21.18
CA GLY A 71 -2.26 16.57 21.10
C GLY A 71 -3.51 16.58 21.99
N ILE A 72 -3.76 15.52 22.76
CA ILE A 72 -4.88 15.46 23.69
C ILE A 72 -4.56 16.32 24.92
N ASP A 73 -5.52 17.19 25.29
CA ASP A 73 -5.38 18.06 26.45
C ASP A 73 -5.04 17.27 27.72
N PRO A 74 -3.97 17.64 28.43
CA PRO A 74 -3.58 16.98 29.68
C PRO A 74 -4.69 16.99 30.74
N SER A 75 -5.52 18.02 30.79
CA SER A 75 -6.65 18.09 31.73
C SER A 75 -7.66 16.97 31.55
N LEU A 76 -7.88 16.53 30.31
CA LEU A 76 -8.75 15.37 30.02
C LEU A 76 -8.13 14.07 30.50
N GLN A 77 -6.81 13.95 30.45
CA GLN A 77 -6.09 12.79 30.95
C GLN A 77 -6.15 12.73 32.49
N GLU A 78 -5.96 13.88 33.15
CA GLU A 78 -6.09 14.02 34.61
C GLU A 78 -7.51 13.71 35.09
N ALA A 79 -8.53 14.24 34.41
CA ALA A 79 -9.92 13.91 34.69
C ALA A 79 -10.20 12.39 34.63
N GLY A 80 -9.68 11.74 33.58
CA GLY A 80 -9.81 10.28 33.47
C GLY A 80 -9.15 9.52 34.63
N ILE A 81 -8.01 10.01 35.14
CA ILE A 81 -7.36 9.44 36.33
C ILE A 81 -8.20 9.69 37.57
N ALA A 82 -8.73 10.89 37.77
CA ALA A 82 -9.58 11.23 38.89
C ALA A 82 -10.84 10.38 38.93
N PHE A 83 -11.40 9.98 37.78
CA PHE A 83 -12.51 9.02 37.70
C PHE A 83 -12.09 7.54 37.88
N GLY A 84 -10.84 7.27 38.25
CA GLY A 84 -10.34 5.92 38.50
C GLY A 84 -10.17 5.06 37.25
N MET A 85 -10.11 5.67 36.03
CA MET A 85 -9.95 4.92 34.80
C MET A 85 -8.54 4.35 34.68
N THR A 86 -8.44 3.08 34.30
CA THR A 86 -7.19 2.44 33.95
C THR A 86 -6.61 3.07 32.65
N ARG A 87 -5.30 2.90 32.42
CA ARG A 87 -4.64 3.38 31.18
C ARG A 87 -5.31 2.86 29.91
N TRP A 88 -5.74 1.59 29.92
CA TRP A 88 -6.42 0.95 28.79
C TRP A 88 -7.82 1.50 28.55
N GLU A 89 -8.56 1.78 29.63
CA GLU A 89 -9.88 2.39 29.54
C GLU A 89 -9.81 3.81 28.98
N ARG A 90 -8.85 4.63 29.45
CA ARG A 90 -8.61 5.97 28.93
C ARG A 90 -8.27 5.91 27.44
N LEU A 91 -7.31 5.04 27.07
CA LEU A 91 -6.90 4.86 25.69
C LEU A 91 -8.10 4.56 24.78
N LYS A 92 -8.92 3.58 25.15
CA LYS A 92 -10.00 3.06 24.31
C LYS A 92 -11.25 3.95 24.34
N LYS A 93 -11.59 4.55 25.48
CA LYS A 93 -12.85 5.26 25.64
C LYS A 93 -12.80 6.72 25.18
N PHE A 94 -11.66 7.40 25.28
CA PHE A 94 -11.54 8.79 24.85
C PHE A 94 -10.25 9.15 24.10
N GLU A 95 -9.07 8.61 24.43
CA GLU A 95 -7.83 9.04 23.78
C GLU A 95 -7.80 8.67 22.29
N ILE A 96 -8.08 7.42 21.93
CA ILE A 96 -8.18 7.00 20.53
C ILE A 96 -9.32 7.75 19.79
N PRO A 97 -10.55 7.82 20.34
CA PRO A 97 -11.61 8.61 19.67
C PRO A 97 -11.25 10.08 19.45
N LEU A 98 -10.60 10.74 20.39
CA LEU A 98 -10.17 12.14 20.23
C LEU A 98 -9.01 12.29 19.23
N ALA A 99 -8.08 11.35 19.23
CA ALA A 99 -6.96 11.34 18.27
C ALA A 99 -7.38 10.90 16.86
N MET A 100 -8.55 10.27 16.71
CA MET A 100 -9.00 9.64 15.47
C MET A 100 -8.93 10.55 14.22
N PRO A 101 -9.35 11.84 14.26
CA PRO A 101 -9.25 12.70 13.09
C PRO A 101 -7.82 12.87 12.58
N VAL A 102 -6.85 13.01 13.49
CA VAL A 102 -5.43 13.16 13.15
C VAL A 102 -4.86 11.82 12.67
N MET A 103 -5.22 10.71 13.33
CA MET A 103 -4.83 9.35 12.91
C MET A 103 -5.33 9.04 11.49
N MET A 104 -6.60 9.37 11.21
CA MET A 104 -7.20 9.16 9.88
C MET A 104 -6.55 10.03 8.81
N SER A 105 -6.08 11.23 9.17
CA SER A 105 -5.28 12.05 8.26
C SER A 105 -3.98 11.34 7.84
N GLY A 106 -3.28 10.72 8.79
CA GLY A 106 -2.10 9.92 8.50
C GLY A 106 -2.38 8.71 7.58
N ILE A 107 -3.49 8.01 7.83
CA ILE A 107 -3.93 6.89 6.98
C ILE A 107 -4.26 7.37 5.57
N ARG A 108 -4.93 8.53 5.41
CA ARG A 108 -5.21 9.12 4.09
C ARG A 108 -3.94 9.49 3.35
N THR A 109 -3.00 10.13 4.03
CA THR A 109 -1.70 10.48 3.45
C THR A 109 -0.96 9.23 2.97
N ALA A 110 -0.91 8.19 3.80
CA ALA A 110 -0.32 6.91 3.44
C ALA A 110 -1.01 6.29 2.21
N ALA A 111 -2.34 6.27 2.17
CA ALA A 111 -3.10 5.70 1.06
C ALA A 111 -2.81 6.41 -0.28
N VAL A 112 -2.80 7.74 -0.28
CA VAL A 112 -2.48 8.53 -1.49
C VAL A 112 -1.04 8.27 -1.95
N LEU A 113 -0.08 8.24 -1.02
CA LEU A 113 1.32 7.93 -1.31
C LEU A 113 1.47 6.51 -1.90
N ILE A 114 0.81 5.51 -1.29
CA ILE A 114 0.86 4.13 -1.77
C ILE A 114 0.30 4.02 -3.18
N ILE A 115 -0.85 4.64 -3.48
CA ILE A 115 -1.45 4.57 -4.82
C ILE A 115 -0.51 5.19 -5.85
N GLY A 116 0.11 6.33 -5.54
CA GLY A 116 1.10 6.96 -6.43
C GLY A 116 2.34 6.10 -6.64
N THR A 117 2.93 5.56 -5.58
CA THR A 117 4.14 4.73 -5.67
C THR A 117 3.87 3.33 -6.23
N ALA A 118 2.66 2.79 -6.07
CA ALA A 118 2.26 1.51 -6.64
C ALA A 118 2.29 1.51 -8.17
N THR A 119 2.15 2.67 -8.83
CA THR A 119 2.31 2.75 -10.29
C THR A 119 3.73 2.40 -10.74
N LEU A 120 4.74 2.68 -9.91
CA LEU A 120 6.14 2.33 -10.17
C LEU A 120 6.43 0.84 -9.93
N ALA A 121 5.60 0.15 -9.18
CA ALA A 121 5.74 -1.29 -8.97
C ALA A 121 5.52 -2.11 -10.26
N ALA A 122 4.84 -1.53 -11.25
CA ALA A 122 4.73 -2.13 -12.59
C ALA A 122 6.11 -2.34 -13.25
N LEU A 123 7.11 -1.48 -12.97
CA LEU A 123 8.48 -1.60 -13.47
C LEU A 123 9.18 -2.89 -13.04
N ILE A 124 8.77 -3.47 -11.92
CA ILE A 124 9.30 -4.72 -11.38
C ILE A 124 8.33 -5.89 -11.56
N GLY A 125 7.38 -5.79 -12.49
CA GLY A 125 6.46 -6.86 -12.82
C GLY A 125 5.31 -7.05 -11.82
N ALA A 126 5.04 -6.11 -10.92
CA ALA A 126 3.93 -6.20 -9.98
C ALA A 126 2.56 -5.89 -10.62
N GLY A 127 2.55 -5.39 -11.86
CA GLY A 127 1.31 -5.13 -12.60
C GLY A 127 0.55 -3.87 -12.12
N GLY A 128 -0.78 -3.88 -12.32
CA GLY A 128 -1.67 -2.80 -11.90
C GLY A 128 -1.79 -1.66 -12.92
N LEU A 129 -2.34 -0.51 -12.48
CA LEU A 129 -2.57 0.66 -13.33
C LEU A 129 -1.27 1.25 -13.90
N GLY A 130 -0.14 1.04 -13.23
CA GLY A 130 1.18 1.44 -13.71
C GLY A 130 1.59 0.76 -15.01
N SER A 131 1.07 -0.44 -15.30
CA SER A 131 1.36 -1.16 -16.55
C SER A 131 0.87 -0.40 -17.79
N PHE A 132 -0.25 0.32 -17.70
CA PHE A 132 -0.74 1.18 -18.78
C PHE A 132 0.21 2.34 -19.05
N ILE A 133 0.75 2.95 -17.97
CA ILE A 133 1.72 4.05 -18.06
C ILE A 133 3.00 3.54 -18.72
N LEU A 134 3.53 2.41 -18.27
CA LEU A 134 4.73 1.79 -18.81
C LEU A 134 4.57 1.43 -20.28
N LEU A 135 3.50 0.73 -20.63
CA LEU A 135 3.19 0.37 -22.01
C LEU A 135 3.02 1.60 -22.91
N GLY A 136 2.44 2.68 -22.35
CA GLY A 136 2.31 3.95 -23.05
C GLY A 136 3.67 4.61 -23.32
N ILE A 137 4.60 4.56 -22.37
CA ILE A 137 5.98 5.05 -22.52
C ILE A 137 6.70 4.22 -23.58
N ASP A 138 6.68 2.89 -23.48
CA ASP A 138 7.36 1.98 -24.38
C ASP A 138 6.86 2.10 -25.84
N ARG A 139 5.56 2.34 -26.01
CA ARG A 139 4.92 2.51 -27.33
C ARG A 139 4.84 3.95 -27.79
N ASN A 140 5.41 4.91 -27.04
CA ASN A 140 5.27 6.35 -27.29
C ASN A 140 3.80 6.78 -27.52
N ASN A 141 2.90 6.20 -26.73
CA ASN A 141 1.44 6.40 -26.83
C ASN A 141 0.92 7.19 -25.64
N THR A 142 0.73 8.50 -25.84
CA THR A 142 0.24 9.43 -24.82
C THR A 142 -1.14 9.04 -24.26
N SER A 143 -2.00 8.45 -25.10
CA SER A 143 -3.34 8.05 -24.65
C SER A 143 -3.30 6.96 -23.58
N LEU A 144 -2.41 5.97 -23.70
CA LEU A 144 -2.21 4.94 -22.69
C LEU A 144 -1.63 5.51 -21.39
N ILE A 145 -0.69 6.46 -21.50
CA ILE A 145 -0.14 7.16 -20.32
C ILE A 145 -1.24 7.91 -19.59
N LEU A 146 -2.08 8.65 -20.32
CA LEU A 146 -3.20 9.39 -19.75
C LEU A 146 -4.23 8.47 -19.08
N ILE A 147 -4.58 7.35 -19.73
CA ILE A 147 -5.51 6.37 -19.14
C ILE A 147 -4.96 5.85 -17.81
N GLY A 148 -3.70 5.42 -17.77
CA GLY A 148 -3.09 4.93 -16.53
C GLY A 148 -3.00 6.00 -15.43
N ALA A 149 -2.57 7.22 -15.79
CA ALA A 149 -2.42 8.33 -14.85
C ALA A 149 -3.78 8.81 -14.31
N LEU A 150 -4.77 9.03 -15.18
CA LEU A 150 -6.11 9.47 -14.77
C LEU A 150 -6.82 8.40 -13.93
N SER A 151 -6.71 7.13 -14.31
CA SER A 151 -7.29 6.03 -13.53
C SER A 151 -6.67 5.94 -12.14
N SER A 152 -5.35 6.11 -12.02
CA SER A 152 -4.65 6.15 -10.73
C SER A 152 -5.08 7.36 -9.88
N ALA A 153 -5.22 8.53 -10.50
CA ALA A 153 -5.68 9.74 -9.83
C ALA A 153 -7.14 9.59 -9.34
N VAL A 154 -8.04 9.06 -10.17
CA VAL A 154 -9.43 8.79 -9.78
C VAL A 154 -9.48 7.79 -8.62
N LEU A 155 -8.68 6.72 -8.67
CA LEU A 155 -8.58 5.75 -7.58
C LEU A 155 -8.12 6.42 -6.28
N ALA A 156 -7.09 7.27 -6.34
CA ALA A 156 -6.57 7.98 -5.16
C ALA A 156 -7.63 8.93 -4.57
N ILE A 157 -8.34 9.68 -5.42
CA ILE A 157 -9.43 10.58 -5.00
C ILE A 157 -10.58 9.78 -4.37
N ALA A 158 -11.00 8.69 -5.01
CA ALA A 158 -12.08 7.83 -4.50
C ALA A 158 -11.71 7.24 -3.13
N PHE A 159 -10.49 6.76 -2.98
CA PHE A 159 -9.99 6.20 -1.71
C PHE A 159 -9.89 7.27 -0.62
N ASN A 160 -9.37 8.46 -0.95
CA ASN A 160 -9.31 9.58 -0.03
C ASN A 160 -10.72 10.03 0.43
N PHE A 161 -11.68 10.08 -0.50
CA PHE A 161 -13.08 10.40 -0.18
C PHE A 161 -13.71 9.33 0.72
N LEU A 162 -13.51 8.05 0.40
CA LEU A 162 -13.98 6.93 1.22
C LEU A 162 -13.45 7.02 2.66
N LEU A 163 -12.14 7.23 2.82
CA LEU A 163 -11.53 7.37 4.14
C LEU A 163 -12.04 8.61 4.89
N LYS A 164 -12.30 9.72 4.18
CA LYS A 164 -12.89 10.93 4.78
C LYS A 164 -14.33 10.71 5.29
N VAL A 165 -15.12 9.93 4.56
CA VAL A 165 -16.46 9.55 5.00
C VAL A 165 -16.38 8.62 6.24
N MET A 166 -15.44 7.68 6.23
CA MET A 166 -15.20 6.79 7.36
C MET A 166 -14.73 7.52 8.63
N GLU A 167 -13.99 8.63 8.50
CA GLU A 167 -13.52 9.44 9.63
C GLU A 167 -14.68 9.98 10.49
N LYS A 168 -15.80 10.32 9.87
CA LYS A 168 -17.02 10.79 10.56
C LYS A 168 -17.88 9.66 11.13
N ALA A 169 -17.55 8.42 10.80
CA ALA A 169 -18.28 7.25 11.24
C ALA A 169 -17.84 6.80 12.65
N LYS A 170 -18.75 6.16 13.39
CA LYS A 170 -18.40 5.56 14.68
C LYS A 170 -17.29 4.50 14.50
N LEU A 171 -16.41 4.39 15.47
CA LEU A 171 -15.26 3.45 15.44
C LEU A 171 -15.68 2.02 15.00
N ARG A 172 -16.84 1.58 15.41
CA ARG A 172 -17.42 0.28 15.05
C ARG A 172 -17.70 0.14 13.56
N THR A 173 -18.13 1.22 12.90
CA THR A 173 -18.39 1.28 11.46
C THR A 173 -17.10 1.30 10.66
N ILE A 174 -16.03 1.91 11.20
CA ILE A 174 -14.70 1.92 10.58
C ILE A 174 -14.13 0.49 10.54
N PHE A 175 -14.19 -0.23 11.67
CA PHE A 175 -13.74 -1.62 11.73
C PHE A 175 -14.56 -2.55 10.83
N SER A 176 -15.88 -2.38 10.77
CA SER A 176 -16.74 -3.19 9.89
C SER A 176 -16.49 -2.87 8.41
N GLY A 177 -16.24 -1.60 8.05
CA GLY A 177 -15.89 -1.20 6.70
C GLY A 177 -14.54 -1.78 6.25
N PHE A 178 -13.53 -1.74 7.14
CA PHE A 178 -12.23 -2.34 6.87
C PHE A 178 -12.31 -3.86 6.70
N ALA A 179 -13.06 -4.54 7.58
CA ALA A 179 -13.31 -5.98 7.48
C ALA A 179 -14.04 -6.34 6.17
N LEU A 180 -15.02 -5.55 5.76
CA LEU A 180 -15.75 -5.77 4.51
C LEU A 180 -14.85 -5.60 3.29
N VAL A 181 -14.00 -4.58 3.27
CA VAL A 181 -13.03 -4.35 2.18
C VAL A 181 -12.00 -5.49 2.12
N THR A 182 -11.47 -5.94 3.26
CA THR A 182 -10.52 -7.06 3.29
C THR A 182 -11.16 -8.38 2.87
N ILE A 183 -12.42 -8.62 3.23
CA ILE A 183 -13.17 -9.80 2.79
C ILE A 183 -13.43 -9.74 1.26
N LEU A 184 -13.84 -8.60 0.73
CA LEU A 184 -14.07 -8.41 -0.70
C LEU A 184 -12.79 -8.60 -1.51
N LEU A 185 -11.66 -8.05 -1.04
CA LEU A 185 -10.35 -8.26 -1.66
C LEU A 185 -9.92 -9.73 -1.57
N GLY A 186 -10.13 -10.39 -0.45
CA GLY A 186 -9.85 -11.82 -0.28
C GLY A 186 -10.70 -12.69 -1.22
N LEU A 187 -11.98 -12.38 -1.36
CA LEU A 187 -12.88 -13.06 -2.30
C LEU A 187 -12.50 -12.80 -3.77
N SER A 188 -12.05 -11.59 -4.10
CA SER A 188 -11.57 -11.24 -5.45
C SER A 188 -10.26 -11.97 -5.81
N TYR A 189 -9.42 -12.27 -4.82
CA TYR A 189 -8.14 -12.96 -5.02
C TYR A 189 -8.29 -14.50 -5.05
N SER A 190 -9.35 -15.03 -4.45
CA SER A 190 -9.56 -16.50 -4.35
C SER A 190 -9.75 -17.19 -5.71
N PRO A 191 -10.49 -16.67 -6.70
CA PRO A 191 -10.59 -17.29 -8.02
C PRO A 191 -9.26 -17.23 -8.79
N ALA A 192 -8.45 -16.17 -8.61
CA ALA A 192 -7.14 -16.05 -9.22
C ALA A 192 -6.14 -17.08 -8.67
N LEU A 193 -6.20 -17.40 -7.37
CA LEU A 193 -5.38 -18.44 -6.74
C LEU A 193 -5.82 -19.84 -7.15
N LEU A 194 -7.10 -20.08 -7.39
CA LEU A 194 -7.63 -21.35 -7.87
C LEU A 194 -7.35 -21.56 -9.36
N ALA A 195 -7.36 -20.50 -10.16
CA ALA A 195 -7.04 -20.54 -11.59
C ALA A 195 -5.54 -20.74 -11.88
N GLN A 196 -4.66 -20.39 -10.93
CA GLN A 196 -3.21 -20.55 -11.09
C GLN A 196 -2.74 -22.02 -10.99
N LYS A 197 -3.64 -22.97 -10.73
CA LYS A 197 -3.33 -24.40 -10.63
C LYS A 197 -3.52 -25.18 -11.94
N GLU A 198 -3.94 -24.53 -13.03
CA GLU A 198 -4.10 -25.16 -14.33
C GLU A 198 -3.21 -24.51 -15.38
N LYS A 199 -2.25 -25.31 -15.85
CA LYS A 199 -1.32 -25.19 -16.98
C LYS A 199 -0.02 -24.44 -16.69
N GLU A 200 1.05 -25.20 -16.65
CA GLU A 200 2.40 -24.72 -16.96
C GLU A 200 2.42 -24.26 -18.44
N ASN A 201 2.00 -23.03 -18.67
CA ASN A 201 2.17 -22.42 -19.99
C ASN A 201 3.62 -21.94 -20.11
N LEU A 202 4.36 -22.49 -21.06
CA LEU A 202 5.67 -22.00 -21.41
C LEU A 202 5.53 -20.58 -21.98
N VAL A 203 5.93 -19.56 -21.22
CA VAL A 203 5.89 -18.16 -21.66
C VAL A 203 7.25 -17.78 -22.23
N ILE A 204 7.32 -17.62 -23.56
CA ILE A 204 8.52 -17.11 -24.23
C ILE A 204 8.37 -15.59 -24.34
N ALA A 205 9.21 -14.85 -23.63
CA ALA A 205 9.24 -13.38 -23.68
C ALA A 205 10.38 -12.89 -24.56
N GLY A 206 10.09 -11.95 -25.47
CA GLY A 206 11.08 -11.30 -26.29
C GLY A 206 10.90 -9.78 -26.28
N LYS A 207 11.93 -9.05 -26.68
CA LYS A 207 11.86 -7.59 -26.87
C LYS A 207 10.87 -7.26 -27.98
N LEU A 208 10.05 -6.21 -27.82
CA LEU A 208 9.12 -5.75 -28.83
C LEU A 208 9.88 -5.29 -30.10
N GLY A 209 9.52 -5.86 -31.24
CA GLY A 209 10.06 -5.55 -32.56
C GLY A 209 9.74 -6.67 -33.56
N PRO A 210 9.80 -6.40 -34.89
CA PRO A 210 9.44 -7.39 -35.89
C PRO A 210 10.35 -8.63 -35.92
N GLU A 211 11.64 -8.48 -35.61
CA GLU A 211 12.59 -9.61 -35.58
C GLU A 211 12.35 -10.57 -34.39
N PRO A 212 12.22 -10.09 -33.14
CA PRO A 212 11.87 -10.94 -32.01
C PRO A 212 10.50 -11.60 -32.16
N GLU A 213 9.53 -10.93 -32.78
CA GLU A 213 8.18 -11.47 -33.00
C GLU A 213 8.19 -12.66 -33.97
N ILE A 214 8.97 -12.57 -35.04
CA ILE A 214 9.18 -13.69 -35.99
C ILE A 214 9.85 -14.87 -35.28
N LEU A 215 10.90 -14.63 -34.51
CA LEU A 215 11.62 -15.65 -33.77
C LEU A 215 10.70 -16.34 -32.73
N MET A 216 9.90 -15.57 -32.00
CA MET A 216 8.95 -16.13 -31.03
C MET A 216 7.89 -17.02 -31.70
N ASN A 217 7.37 -16.61 -32.85
CA ASN A 217 6.42 -17.41 -33.62
C ASN A 217 7.07 -18.69 -34.16
N MET A 218 8.32 -18.64 -34.59
CA MET A 218 9.07 -19.84 -35.00
C MET A 218 9.29 -20.81 -33.83
N TYR A 219 9.69 -20.30 -32.66
CA TYR A 219 9.81 -21.14 -31.46
C TYR A 219 8.48 -21.74 -31.02
N LYS A 220 7.39 -20.99 -31.10
CA LYS A 220 6.04 -21.48 -30.80
C LYS A 220 5.69 -22.65 -31.72
N LEU A 221 5.87 -22.51 -33.04
CA LEU A 221 5.58 -23.56 -34.00
C LEU A 221 6.45 -24.79 -33.79
N LEU A 222 7.75 -24.63 -33.49
CA LEU A 222 8.67 -25.74 -33.20
C LEU A 222 8.28 -26.52 -31.92
N ILE A 223 7.79 -25.82 -30.90
CA ILE A 223 7.35 -26.45 -29.64
C ILE A 223 6.03 -27.16 -29.87
N GLU A 224 5.06 -26.53 -30.54
CA GLU A 224 3.77 -27.15 -30.87
C GLU A 224 3.92 -28.42 -31.78
N GLU A 225 4.95 -28.44 -32.64
CA GLU A 225 5.22 -29.58 -33.53
C GLU A 225 5.95 -30.75 -32.84
N ASN A 226 6.74 -30.47 -31.79
CA ASN A 226 7.58 -31.47 -31.11
C ASN A 226 7.11 -31.82 -29.70
N THR A 227 6.06 -31.23 -29.17
CA THR A 227 5.50 -31.49 -27.84
C THR A 227 3.98 -31.44 -27.87
N ASP A 228 3.34 -32.37 -27.19
CA ASP A 228 1.87 -32.40 -26.99
C ASP A 228 1.40 -31.37 -25.91
N MET A 229 2.10 -30.23 -25.77
CA MET A 229 1.79 -29.18 -24.82
C MET A 229 0.90 -28.09 -25.42
#